data_a84d90f58554dbbd267a24b76a7aaa4e
#
_entry.id   a84d90f58554dbbd267a24b76a7aaa4e
#
_cell.length_a   1.000
_cell.length_b   1.000
_cell.length_c   1.000
_cell.angle_alpha   90.00
_cell.angle_beta   90.00
_cell.angle_gamma   90.00
#
_symmetry.space_group_name_H-M   'P 1'
#
loop_
_entity.id
_entity.type
_entity.pdbx_description
1 polymer ?
#
loop_
_entity_poly.entity_id
_entity_poly.type
_entity_poly.pdbx_seq_one_letter_code
_entity_poly.pdbx_strand_id
1 'polypeptide(L)'
;MNQKGTKYYFLGIGGIGMSALAKYLFDVGNRVMGYDKTPSPITSQLIDLGITVVFDDSLDKIPEDFCQEDTQIVYTPAVPKEHPQLNFFIEQGNQIKKRAVVLGEITKDTVVFAIAGT
;
A
#
# COMPACT_ATOMS: atom_id res chain seq x y z
N MET A 1 -16.19 -0.92 -8.48
CA MET A 1 -16.24 -1.77 -7.34
C MET A 1 -15.66 -1.09 -6.11
N ASN A 2 -16.32 -1.26 -5.07
CA ASN A 2 -15.97 -0.64 -3.82
C ASN A 2 -14.79 -1.34 -3.17
N GLN A 3 -13.80 -0.58 -2.72
CA GLN A 3 -12.59 -1.12 -2.11
C GLN A 3 -12.64 -1.11 -0.58
N LYS A 4 -13.80 -0.77 0.00
CA LYS A 4 -13.95 -0.67 1.44
C LYS A 4 -13.62 -1.97 2.16
N GLY A 5 -12.90 -1.87 3.26
CA GLY A 5 -12.61 -3.01 4.11
C GLY A 5 -11.49 -3.90 3.63
N THR A 6 -10.91 -3.61 2.50
CA THR A 6 -9.76 -4.35 2.00
C THR A 6 -8.52 -3.94 2.78
N LYS A 7 -7.61 -4.87 2.99
CA LYS A 7 -6.33 -4.58 3.64
C LYS A 7 -5.27 -4.36 2.59
N TYR A 8 -4.55 -3.25 2.72
CA TYR A 8 -3.46 -2.89 1.81
C TYR A 8 -2.17 -2.68 2.59
N TYR A 9 -1.12 -3.34 2.17
CA TYR A 9 0.20 -3.16 2.73
C TYR A 9 1.12 -2.59 1.65
N PHE A 10 1.66 -1.40 1.91
CA PHE A 10 2.48 -0.70 0.93
C PHE A 10 3.96 -0.89 1.24
N LEU A 11 4.72 -1.24 0.22
CA LEU A 11 6.19 -1.31 0.34
C LEU A 11 6.74 -0.08 -0.36
N GLY A 12 7.29 0.85 0.42
CA GLY A 12 7.71 2.16 -0.05
C GLY A 12 6.61 3.19 0.07
N ILE A 13 5.87 3.16 1.17
CA ILE A 13 4.67 4.00 1.35
C ILE A 13 4.97 5.48 1.36
N GLY A 14 6.22 5.88 1.63
CA GLY A 14 6.61 7.29 1.69
C GLY A 14 6.87 7.95 0.34
N GLY A 15 6.77 7.21 -0.75
CA GLY A 15 6.89 7.81 -2.07
C GLY A 15 5.70 8.73 -2.36
N ILE A 16 5.90 9.73 -3.22
CA ILE A 16 4.86 10.72 -3.50
C ILE A 16 3.60 10.04 -4.03
N GLY A 17 3.73 9.23 -5.08
CA GLY A 17 2.59 8.55 -5.66
C GLY A 17 2.02 7.47 -4.75
N MET A 18 2.89 6.77 -4.02
CA MET A 18 2.47 5.73 -3.10
C MET A 18 1.67 6.31 -1.94
N SER A 19 2.14 7.40 -1.36
CA SER A 19 1.45 8.02 -0.24
C SER A 19 0.10 8.58 -0.65
N ALA A 20 0.01 9.14 -1.85
CA ALA A 20 -1.26 9.65 -2.36
C ALA A 20 -2.29 8.52 -2.50
N LEU A 21 -1.87 7.38 -3.05
CA LEU A 21 -2.75 6.23 -3.19
C LEU A 21 -3.15 5.68 -1.83
N ALA A 22 -2.20 5.60 -0.90
CA ALA A 22 -2.48 5.11 0.45
C ALA A 22 -3.52 5.97 1.15
N LYS A 23 -3.37 7.29 1.05
CA LYS A 23 -4.34 8.22 1.65
C LYS A 23 -5.73 8.03 1.05
N TYR A 24 -5.81 7.90 -0.25
CA TYR A 24 -7.09 7.70 -0.92
C TYR A 24 -7.78 6.42 -0.43
N LEU A 25 -7.04 5.31 -0.42
CA LEU A 25 -7.61 4.03 -0.01
C LEU A 25 -8.04 4.06 1.45
N PHE A 26 -7.25 4.71 2.30
CA PHE A 26 -7.59 4.86 3.71
C PHE A 26 -8.85 5.71 3.88
N ASP A 27 -8.94 6.78 3.11
CA ASP A 27 -10.05 7.72 3.22
C ASP A 27 -11.38 7.08 2.83
N VAL A 28 -11.37 6.17 1.87
CA VAL A 28 -12.61 5.50 1.44
C VAL A 28 -12.95 4.27 2.29
N GLY A 29 -12.23 4.03 3.37
CA GLY A 29 -12.63 3.02 4.35
C GLY A 29 -11.83 1.73 4.36
N ASN A 30 -10.69 1.69 3.70
CA ASN A 30 -9.85 0.51 3.72
C ASN A 30 -8.87 0.54 4.88
N ARG A 31 -8.32 -0.61 5.22
CA ARG A 31 -7.26 -0.72 6.21
C ARG A 31 -5.93 -0.61 5.47
N VAL A 32 -5.13 0.39 5.84
CA VAL A 32 -3.90 0.69 5.12
C VAL A 32 -2.74 0.79 6.08
N MET A 33 -1.63 0.17 5.74
CA MET A 33 -0.37 0.39 6.44
C MET A 33 0.76 0.14 5.45
N GLY A 34 1.97 0.38 5.89
CA GLY A 34 3.08 0.11 4.99
C GLY A 34 4.43 0.25 5.64
N TYR A 35 5.42 0.00 4.82
CA TYR A 35 6.82 0.09 5.17
C TYR A 35 7.48 1.18 4.34
N ASP A 36 8.40 1.91 4.94
CA ASP A 36 9.31 2.78 4.21
C ASP A 36 10.68 2.68 4.85
N LYS A 37 11.71 2.84 4.04
CA LYS A 37 13.08 2.73 4.51
C LYS A 37 13.45 3.91 5.40
N THR A 38 12.90 5.09 5.13
CA THR A 38 13.35 6.32 5.75
C THR A 38 12.18 7.18 6.21
N PRO A 39 12.18 7.62 7.48
CA PRO A 39 11.20 8.61 7.92
C PRO A 39 11.30 9.89 7.10
N SER A 40 10.18 10.52 6.84
CA SER A 40 10.11 11.75 6.05
C SER A 40 8.89 12.55 6.44
N PRO A 41 8.77 13.80 5.97
CA PRO A 41 7.55 14.58 6.19
C PRO A 41 6.32 13.86 5.65
N ILE A 42 6.47 13.12 4.54
CA ILE A 42 5.35 12.38 3.96
C ILE A 42 4.91 11.26 4.89
N THR A 43 5.84 10.47 5.43
CA THR A 43 5.47 9.39 6.35
C THR A 43 4.87 9.95 7.64
N SER A 44 5.33 11.11 8.09
CA SER A 44 4.74 11.77 9.26
C SER A 44 3.29 12.14 9.02
N GLN A 45 2.96 12.64 7.83
CA GLN A 45 1.60 12.96 7.47
C GLN A 45 0.70 11.72 7.47
N LEU A 46 1.22 10.61 6.97
CA LEU A 46 0.47 9.36 6.95
C LEU A 46 0.16 8.89 8.37
N ILE A 47 1.15 8.97 9.25
CA ILE A 47 0.98 8.57 10.64
C ILE A 47 -0.06 9.47 11.33
N ASP A 48 -0.01 10.77 11.06
CA ASP A 48 -0.96 11.72 11.63
C ASP A 48 -2.40 11.42 11.19
N LEU A 49 -2.57 10.86 10.00
CA LEU A 49 -3.90 10.47 9.50
C LEU A 49 -4.42 9.18 10.12
N GLY A 50 -3.56 8.42 10.78
CA GLY A 50 -3.94 7.14 11.37
C GLY A 50 -3.41 5.94 10.62
N ILE A 51 -2.60 6.16 9.59
CA ILE A 51 -1.99 5.06 8.83
C ILE A 51 -0.71 4.63 9.54
N THR A 52 -0.58 3.34 9.79
CA THR A 52 0.62 2.81 10.45
C THR A 52 1.76 2.69 9.43
N VAL A 53 2.92 3.21 9.79
CA VAL A 53 4.12 3.10 8.97
C VAL A 53 5.22 2.48 9.80
N VAL A 54 5.86 1.43 9.28
CA VAL A 54 7.00 0.79 9.92
C VAL A 54 8.25 1.09 9.10
N PHE A 55 9.39 1.21 9.78
CA PHE A 55 10.65 1.58 9.13
C PHE A 55 11.69 0.46 9.17
N ASP A 56 11.27 -0.70 9.63
CA ASP A 56 12.12 -1.88 9.73
C ASP A 56 11.52 -2.94 8.80
N ASP A 57 12.35 -3.59 7.99
CA ASP A 57 11.89 -4.58 7.02
C ASP A 57 11.75 -5.99 7.60
N SER A 58 11.88 -6.14 8.91
CA SER A 58 11.73 -7.44 9.57
C SER A 58 10.30 -7.94 9.43
N LEU A 59 10.15 -9.25 9.34
CA LEU A 59 8.84 -9.86 9.22
C LEU A 59 7.97 -9.66 10.45
N ASP A 60 8.60 -9.59 11.64
CA ASP A 60 7.84 -9.38 12.86
C ASP A 60 7.24 -7.99 12.99
N LYS A 61 7.59 -7.07 12.10
CA LYS A 61 6.96 -5.75 12.06
C LYS A 61 5.64 -5.75 11.34
N ILE A 62 5.29 -6.82 10.65
CA ILE A 62 4.00 -6.94 9.98
C ILE A 62 2.99 -7.44 11.01
N PRO A 63 1.95 -6.66 11.32
CA PRO A 63 0.93 -7.13 12.27
C PRO A 63 0.24 -8.39 11.79
N GLU A 64 -0.19 -9.20 12.72
CA GLU A 64 -0.78 -10.49 12.43
C GLU A 64 -1.96 -10.38 11.45
N ASP A 65 -2.80 -9.38 11.61
CA ASP A 65 -3.95 -9.23 10.73
C ASP A 65 -3.59 -8.79 9.31
N PHE A 66 -2.38 -8.27 9.10
CA PHE A 66 -1.88 -7.97 7.76
C PHE A 66 -1.01 -9.10 7.19
N CYS A 67 -0.69 -10.11 7.98
CA CYS A 67 0.09 -11.26 7.52
C CYS A 67 -0.77 -12.30 6.80
N GLN A 68 -2.00 -12.00 6.48
CA GLN A 68 -2.92 -12.96 5.88
C GLN A 68 -2.92 -12.87 4.37
N GLU A 69 -3.36 -13.93 3.73
CA GLU A 69 -3.33 -14.04 2.27
C GLU A 69 -4.20 -13.03 1.57
N ASP A 70 -5.23 -12.51 2.24
CA ASP A 70 -6.16 -11.57 1.62
C ASP A 70 -5.64 -10.13 1.61
N THR A 71 -4.48 -9.86 2.21
CA THR A 71 -3.88 -8.54 2.18
C THR A 71 -3.35 -8.25 0.78
N GLN A 72 -3.71 -7.10 0.24
CA GLN A 72 -3.22 -6.65 -1.06
C GLN A 72 -1.88 -5.95 -0.84
N ILE A 73 -0.87 -6.33 -1.62
CA ILE A 73 0.46 -5.74 -1.48
C ILE A 73 0.70 -4.78 -2.64
N VAL A 74 1.07 -3.55 -2.32
CA VAL A 74 1.33 -2.52 -3.32
C VAL A 74 2.81 -2.14 -3.23
N TYR A 75 3.50 -2.13 -4.35
CA TYR A 75 4.93 -1.84 -4.35
C TYR A 75 5.31 -1.01 -5.58
N THR A 76 6.54 -0.50 -5.57
CA THR A 76 7.11 0.21 -6.71
C THR A 76 8.40 -0.50 -7.15
N PRO A 77 8.87 -0.24 -8.37
CA PRO A 77 10.15 -0.82 -8.81
C PRO A 77 11.35 -0.42 -7.95
N ALA A 78 11.21 0.60 -7.12
CA ALA A 78 12.29 1.01 -6.22
C ALA A 78 12.53 -0.01 -5.10
N VAL A 79 11.58 -0.89 -4.83
CA VAL A 79 11.72 -1.91 -3.80
C VAL A 79 12.58 -3.05 -4.34
N PRO A 80 13.68 -3.41 -3.65
CA PRO A 80 14.53 -4.51 -4.13
C PRO A 80 13.80 -5.83 -4.14
N LYS A 81 14.17 -6.69 -5.07
CA LYS A 81 13.59 -8.03 -5.15
C LYS A 81 13.89 -8.87 -3.93
N GLU A 82 14.99 -8.56 -3.24
CA GLU A 82 15.41 -9.29 -2.06
C GLU A 82 14.71 -8.82 -0.78
N HIS A 83 13.83 -7.85 -0.87
CA HIS A 83 13.16 -7.29 0.30
C HIS A 83 12.45 -8.40 1.08
N PRO A 84 12.75 -8.55 2.39
CA PRO A 84 12.21 -9.68 3.16
C PRO A 84 10.69 -9.71 3.21
N GLN A 85 10.07 -8.55 3.39
CA GLN A 85 8.61 -8.49 3.48
C GLN A 85 7.97 -8.79 2.14
N LEU A 86 8.55 -8.29 1.04
CA LEU A 86 8.04 -8.58 -0.29
C LEU A 86 8.08 -10.08 -0.55
N ASN A 87 9.20 -10.72 -0.26
CA ASN A 87 9.35 -12.16 -0.47
C ASN A 87 8.40 -12.96 0.40
N PHE A 88 8.18 -12.53 1.62
CA PHE A 88 7.22 -13.18 2.50
C PHE A 88 5.83 -13.22 1.87
N PHE A 89 5.38 -12.07 1.36
CA PHE A 89 4.04 -11.98 0.78
C PHE A 89 3.95 -12.76 -0.54
N ILE A 90 5.02 -12.74 -1.34
CA ILE A 90 5.04 -13.54 -2.57
C ILE A 90 4.89 -15.02 -2.25
N GLU A 91 5.65 -15.51 -1.28
CA GLU A 91 5.61 -16.92 -0.90
C GLU A 91 4.28 -17.32 -0.28
N GLN A 92 3.64 -16.39 0.40
CA GLN A 92 2.34 -16.65 1.00
C GLN A 92 1.22 -16.71 -0.03
N GLY A 93 1.45 -16.14 -1.22
CA GLY A 93 0.45 -16.15 -2.29
C GLY A 93 -0.43 -14.92 -2.35
N ASN A 94 -0.03 -13.84 -1.69
CA ASN A 94 -0.78 -12.60 -1.71
C ASN A 94 -0.81 -11.99 -3.12
N GLN A 95 -1.82 -11.18 -3.39
CA GLN A 95 -1.86 -10.37 -4.60
C GLN A 95 -0.78 -9.29 -4.49
N ILE A 96 0.16 -9.30 -5.42
CA ILE A 96 1.28 -8.34 -5.44
C ILE A 96 1.09 -7.45 -6.65
N LYS A 97 0.86 -6.16 -6.42
CA LYS A 97 0.53 -5.23 -7.50
C LYS A 97 1.40 -3.99 -7.46
N LYS A 98 1.78 -3.51 -8.63
CA LYS A 98 2.43 -2.22 -8.74
C LYS A 98 1.41 -1.11 -8.49
N ARG A 99 1.90 0.03 -8.01
CA ARG A 99 1.03 1.19 -7.75
C ARG A 99 0.15 1.52 -8.97
N ALA A 100 0.73 1.52 -10.16
CA ALA A 100 -0.01 1.89 -11.36
C ALA A 100 -1.17 0.94 -11.63
N VAL A 101 -1.01 -0.34 -11.32
CA VAL A 101 -2.07 -1.33 -11.51
C VAL A 101 -3.24 -1.05 -10.57
N VAL A 102 -2.95 -0.78 -9.31
CA VAL A 102 -3.99 -0.48 -8.33
C VAL A 102 -4.73 0.80 -8.71
N LEU A 103 -3.98 1.81 -9.12
CA LEU A 103 -4.57 3.06 -9.55
C LEU A 103 -5.49 2.84 -10.75
N GLY A 104 -5.08 2.02 -11.70
CA GLY A 104 -5.91 1.68 -12.85
C GLY A 104 -7.19 0.97 -12.47
N GLU A 105 -7.14 0.10 -11.47
CA GLU A 105 -8.34 -0.59 -10.99
C GLU A 105 -9.32 0.38 -10.36
N ILE A 106 -8.82 1.36 -9.62
CA ILE A 106 -9.64 2.36 -8.99
C ILE A 106 -10.34 3.23 -10.05
N THR A 107 -9.59 3.69 -11.04
CA THR A 107 -10.15 4.57 -12.08
C THR A 107 -11.14 3.81 -12.95
N LYS A 108 -10.99 2.52 -13.09
CA LYS A 108 -11.95 1.69 -13.80
C LYS A 108 -13.32 1.72 -13.14
N ASP A 109 -13.31 1.69 -11.81
CA ASP A 109 -14.55 1.73 -11.05
C ASP A 109 -15.14 3.13 -10.96
N THR A 110 -14.35 4.15 -11.31
CA THR A 110 -14.73 5.55 -11.16
C THR A 110 -14.65 6.22 -12.52
N VAL A 111 -15.63 5.97 -13.35
CA VAL A 111 -15.62 6.41 -14.74
C VAL A 111 -15.39 7.91 -14.88
N VAL A 112 -16.09 8.71 -14.08
CA VAL A 112 -15.96 10.16 -14.14
C VAL A 112 -14.53 10.57 -13.85
N PHE A 113 -13.92 9.93 -12.88
CA PHE A 113 -12.56 10.22 -12.50
C PHE A 113 -11.59 9.85 -13.62
N ALA A 114 -11.83 8.74 -14.28
CA ALA A 114 -10.97 8.30 -15.38
C ALA A 114 -10.99 9.33 -16.52
N ILE A 115 -12.13 9.89 -16.80
CA ILE A 115 -12.26 10.92 -17.83
C ILE A 115 -11.49 12.16 -17.43
N ALA A 116 -11.67 12.59 -16.21
CA ALA A 116 -10.99 13.78 -15.70
C ALA A 116 -9.49 13.59 -15.63
N GLY A 117 -9.05 12.38 -15.46
CA GLY A 117 -7.63 12.07 -15.30
C GLY A 117 -6.84 12.11 -16.58
N THR A 118 -7.47 12.22 -17.69
CA THR A 118 -6.73 12.33 -18.94
C THR A 118 -6.36 13.75 -19.28
#